data_ceea9f3f488fac3a4393e4eca4ee4652
#
_entry.id   ceea9f3f488fac3a4393e4eca4ee4652
#
_cell.length_a   1.000
_cell.length_b   1.000
_cell.length_c   1.000
_cell.angle_alpha   90.00
_cell.angle_beta   90.00
_cell.angle_gamma   90.00
#
_symmetry.space_group_name_H-M   'P 1'
#
loop_
_entity.id
_entity.type
_entity.pdbx_description
1 polymer ?
#
loop_
_entity_poly.entity_id
_entity_poly.type
_entity_poly.pdbx_seq_one_letter_code
_entity_poly.pdbx_strand_id
1 'polypeptide(L)'
;MQETIDYDTVTTDSADLPFDTYKIEQEGEEGLDEVVYEDTYYGDSNTPETVEISRTTLKEPVTSVRLRGTKLANGMVVSGTNGTWVWPVPAYKGISRWMSASHKGVDIRANYGASIIASDGGVVTTAGWHYSYGNYVIINHGGGRQTLYAHASSLAVRAGQAVSQGQVIAYVGSTGNSTGNHCHFEMFENGVRISAKKYFAGM
;
A
#
# COMPACT_ATOMS: atom_id res chain seq x y z
N MET A 1 -17.70 -32.08 8.23
CA MET A 1 -18.15 -30.66 8.37
C MET A 1 -17.88 -29.96 7.07
N GLN A 2 -18.72 -28.98 6.68
CA GLN A 2 -18.44 -28.16 5.51
C GLN A 2 -17.86 -26.81 5.94
N GLU A 3 -16.80 -26.36 5.26
CA GLU A 3 -16.13 -25.09 5.50
C GLU A 3 -16.06 -24.28 4.20
N THR A 4 -16.28 -22.98 4.30
CA THR A 4 -16.14 -22.08 3.16
C THR A 4 -14.68 -21.75 2.88
N ILE A 5 -14.33 -21.64 1.60
CA ILE A 5 -13.05 -21.14 1.13
C ILE A 5 -13.29 -19.72 0.60
N ASP A 6 -12.64 -18.74 1.21
CA ASP A 6 -12.72 -17.35 0.74
C ASP A 6 -12.16 -17.23 -0.68
N TYR A 7 -12.72 -16.31 -1.47
CA TYR A 7 -12.18 -15.99 -2.80
C TYR A 7 -11.23 -14.81 -2.76
N ASP A 8 -10.26 -14.81 -3.66
CA ASP A 8 -9.36 -13.70 -3.88
C ASP A 8 -10.02 -12.59 -4.72
N THR A 9 -9.53 -11.35 -4.57
CA THR A 9 -9.91 -10.22 -5.42
C THR A 9 -8.70 -9.71 -6.19
N VAL A 10 -8.76 -9.76 -7.51
CA VAL A 10 -7.77 -9.17 -8.41
C VAL A 10 -8.25 -7.81 -8.87
N THR A 11 -7.38 -6.79 -8.81
CA THR A 11 -7.69 -5.45 -9.32
C THR A 11 -6.80 -5.16 -10.52
N THR A 12 -7.41 -4.84 -11.66
CA THR A 12 -6.74 -4.47 -12.91
C THR A 12 -7.02 -3.01 -13.23
N ASP A 13 -6.01 -2.28 -13.72
CA ASP A 13 -6.16 -0.89 -14.12
C ASP A 13 -6.89 -0.77 -15.46
N SER A 14 -7.81 0.21 -15.57
CA SER A 14 -8.56 0.54 -16.77
C SER A 14 -8.38 2.00 -17.14
N ALA A 15 -7.86 2.25 -18.34
CA ALA A 15 -7.72 3.59 -18.90
C ALA A 15 -9.05 4.21 -19.39
N ASP A 16 -10.12 3.43 -19.42
CA ASP A 16 -11.44 3.87 -19.85
C ASP A 16 -12.29 4.41 -18.69
N LEU A 17 -12.03 3.92 -17.48
CA LEU A 17 -12.76 4.35 -16.28
C LEU A 17 -12.13 5.60 -15.65
N PRO A 18 -12.96 6.50 -15.09
CA PRO A 18 -12.46 7.66 -14.34
C PRO A 18 -11.54 7.23 -13.18
N PHE A 19 -10.52 8.05 -12.90
CA PHE A 19 -9.55 7.80 -11.83
C PHE A 19 -10.27 7.54 -10.51
N ASP A 20 -9.81 6.50 -9.79
CA ASP A 20 -10.32 6.08 -8.48
C ASP A 20 -11.79 5.62 -8.48
N THR A 21 -12.33 5.26 -9.65
CA THR A 21 -13.61 4.54 -9.75
C THR A 21 -13.38 3.04 -9.93
N TYR A 22 -14.37 2.23 -9.56
CA TYR A 22 -14.30 0.78 -9.67
C TYR A 22 -15.49 0.23 -10.42
N LYS A 23 -15.25 -0.82 -11.20
CA LYS A 23 -16.27 -1.62 -11.85
C LYS A 23 -15.95 -3.09 -11.62
N ILE A 24 -16.91 -3.88 -11.15
CA ILE A 24 -16.78 -5.32 -11.08
C ILE A 24 -16.94 -5.88 -12.49
N GLU A 25 -15.96 -6.65 -12.93
CA GLU A 25 -15.95 -7.36 -14.21
C GLU A 25 -16.39 -8.81 -14.02
N GLN A 26 -15.98 -9.42 -12.89
CA GLN A 26 -16.38 -10.76 -12.47
C GLN A 26 -16.64 -10.77 -10.97
N GLU A 27 -17.82 -11.22 -10.55
CA GLU A 27 -18.11 -11.45 -9.13
C GLU A 27 -17.32 -12.66 -8.63
N GLY A 28 -16.85 -12.56 -7.38
CA GLY A 28 -16.25 -13.69 -6.69
C GLY A 28 -17.31 -14.63 -6.12
N GLU A 29 -16.97 -15.90 -6.01
CA GLU A 29 -17.79 -16.88 -5.31
C GLU A 29 -16.95 -17.66 -4.31
N GLU A 30 -17.50 -17.89 -3.13
CA GLU A 30 -16.86 -18.74 -2.13
C GLU A 30 -16.78 -20.18 -2.61
N GLY A 31 -15.66 -20.83 -2.32
CA GLY A 31 -15.47 -22.25 -2.46
C GLY A 31 -16.03 -23.01 -1.26
N LEU A 32 -15.97 -24.34 -1.33
CA LEU A 32 -16.47 -25.21 -0.28
C LEU A 32 -15.56 -26.43 -0.12
N ASP A 33 -15.10 -26.66 1.11
CA ASP A 33 -14.41 -27.87 1.52
C ASP A 33 -15.32 -28.77 2.35
N GLU A 34 -15.17 -30.09 2.18
CA GLU A 34 -15.60 -31.07 3.16
C GLU A 34 -14.40 -31.45 4.02
N VAL A 35 -14.53 -31.22 5.34
CA VAL A 35 -13.46 -31.50 6.33
C VAL A 35 -13.94 -32.54 7.30
N VAL A 36 -13.14 -33.59 7.49
CA VAL A 36 -13.37 -34.65 8.49
C VAL A 36 -12.41 -34.46 9.64
N TYR A 37 -12.97 -34.35 10.83
CA TYR A 37 -12.22 -34.27 12.09
C TYR A 37 -12.38 -35.52 12.91
N GLU A 38 -11.36 -35.90 13.66
CA GLU A 38 -11.38 -36.91 14.70
C GLU A 38 -11.22 -36.24 16.06
N ASP A 39 -12.16 -36.55 16.96
CA ASP A 39 -12.15 -36.10 18.35
C ASP A 39 -11.63 -37.22 19.24
N THR A 40 -10.49 -37.02 19.91
CA THR A 40 -9.93 -37.97 20.85
C THR A 40 -10.06 -37.44 22.28
N TYR A 41 -10.67 -38.25 23.14
CA TYR A 41 -10.85 -37.94 24.58
C TYR A 41 -9.82 -38.69 25.42
N TYR A 42 -9.09 -37.98 26.29
CA TYR A 42 -8.09 -38.54 27.17
C TYR A 42 -8.56 -38.50 28.64
N GLY A 43 -8.63 -39.67 29.28
CA GLY A 43 -9.02 -39.80 30.68
C GLY A 43 -10.44 -39.29 30.94
N ASP A 44 -10.61 -38.51 32.02
CA ASP A 44 -11.90 -37.92 32.40
C ASP A 44 -12.15 -36.54 31.80
N SER A 45 -11.38 -36.13 30.77
CA SER A 45 -11.54 -34.85 30.10
C SER A 45 -12.80 -34.84 29.27
N ASN A 46 -13.64 -33.79 29.45
CA ASN A 46 -14.79 -33.52 28.61
C ASN A 46 -14.44 -32.66 27.34
N THR A 47 -13.17 -32.30 27.18
CA THR A 47 -12.68 -31.53 26.05
C THR A 47 -11.83 -32.44 25.16
N PRO A 48 -12.25 -32.71 23.91
CA PRO A 48 -11.46 -33.54 22.99
C PRO A 48 -10.25 -32.79 22.46
N GLU A 49 -9.23 -33.54 22.06
CA GLU A 49 -8.25 -33.11 21.10
C GLU A 49 -8.81 -33.40 19.72
N THR A 50 -9.10 -32.32 18.93
CA THR A 50 -9.68 -32.40 17.59
C THR A 50 -8.56 -32.30 16.56
N VAL A 51 -8.44 -33.31 15.70
CA VAL A 51 -7.44 -33.35 14.61
C VAL A 51 -8.15 -33.45 13.27
N GLU A 52 -7.74 -32.63 12.29
CA GLU A 52 -8.19 -32.76 10.93
C GLU A 52 -7.62 -34.03 10.29
N ILE A 53 -8.49 -34.93 9.85
CA ILE A 53 -8.13 -36.22 9.22
C ILE A 53 -8.03 -36.10 7.71
N SER A 54 -8.98 -35.39 7.11
CA SER A 54 -8.99 -35.18 5.67
C SER A 54 -9.72 -33.91 5.29
N ARG A 55 -9.30 -33.33 4.18
CA ARG A 55 -9.94 -32.18 3.52
C ARG A 55 -10.12 -32.48 2.05
N THR A 56 -11.34 -32.26 1.53
CA THR A 56 -11.66 -32.46 0.13
C THR A 56 -12.40 -31.24 -0.38
N THR A 57 -11.85 -30.58 -1.39
CA THR A 57 -12.51 -29.43 -2.02
C THR A 57 -13.68 -29.90 -2.87
N LEU A 58 -14.89 -29.49 -2.50
CA LEU A 58 -16.13 -29.78 -3.22
C LEU A 58 -16.41 -28.74 -4.29
N LYS A 59 -16.02 -27.49 -4.04
CA LYS A 59 -16.16 -26.37 -4.97
C LYS A 59 -14.95 -25.44 -4.82
N GLU A 60 -14.25 -25.19 -5.92
CA GLU A 60 -13.18 -24.19 -5.94
C GLU A 60 -13.75 -22.77 -5.85
N PRO A 61 -13.09 -21.84 -5.14
CA PRO A 61 -13.50 -20.44 -5.11
C PRO A 61 -13.29 -19.78 -6.46
N VAL A 62 -14.18 -18.86 -6.83
CA VAL A 62 -14.07 -18.06 -8.04
C VAL A 62 -13.51 -16.69 -7.67
N THR A 63 -12.36 -16.33 -8.22
CA THR A 63 -11.71 -15.01 -7.97
C THR A 63 -12.60 -13.87 -8.46
N SER A 64 -12.81 -12.87 -7.62
CA SER A 64 -13.42 -11.60 -8.03
C SER A 64 -12.44 -10.80 -8.87
N VAL A 65 -12.90 -10.25 -10.01
CA VAL A 65 -12.11 -9.33 -10.84
C VAL A 65 -12.80 -7.98 -10.88
N ARG A 66 -12.07 -6.94 -10.46
CA ARG A 66 -12.54 -5.57 -10.52
C ARG A 66 -11.59 -4.68 -11.32
N LEU A 67 -12.15 -3.79 -12.12
CA LEU A 67 -11.42 -2.76 -12.84
C LEU A 67 -11.33 -1.51 -11.96
N ARG A 68 -10.13 -0.91 -11.89
CA ARG A 68 -9.90 0.39 -11.25
C ARG A 68 -9.63 1.44 -12.32
N GLY A 69 -10.37 2.53 -12.28
CA GLY A 69 -10.21 3.63 -13.22
C GLY A 69 -8.88 4.38 -13.00
N THR A 70 -8.20 4.69 -14.10
CA THR A 70 -6.93 5.44 -14.13
C THR A 70 -6.99 6.71 -14.96
N LYS A 71 -8.16 7.05 -15.58
CA LYS A 71 -8.34 8.20 -16.44
C LYS A 71 -8.73 9.45 -15.67
N LEU A 72 -7.89 10.48 -15.70
CA LEU A 72 -8.19 11.77 -15.09
C LEU A 72 -9.20 12.57 -15.94
N ALA A 73 -9.86 13.57 -15.31
CA ALA A 73 -10.83 14.44 -15.99
C ALA A 73 -10.25 15.19 -17.21
N ASN A 74 -8.94 15.43 -17.25
CA ASN A 74 -8.22 16.04 -18.37
C ASN A 74 -7.81 15.02 -19.47
N GLY A 75 -8.25 13.76 -19.36
CA GLY A 75 -7.94 12.68 -20.28
C GLY A 75 -6.59 11.99 -20.10
N MET A 76 -5.73 12.47 -19.18
CA MET A 76 -4.49 11.78 -18.84
C MET A 76 -4.77 10.47 -18.11
N VAL A 77 -3.92 9.46 -18.34
CA VAL A 77 -3.99 8.15 -17.66
C VAL A 77 -2.87 8.06 -16.65
N VAL A 78 -3.20 7.67 -15.41
CA VAL A 78 -2.23 7.35 -14.37
C VAL A 78 -1.76 5.91 -14.57
N SER A 79 -0.46 5.68 -14.68
CA SER A 79 0.12 4.34 -14.89
C SER A 79 0.89 3.84 -13.68
N GLY A 80 0.97 2.52 -13.55
CA GLY A 80 1.73 1.85 -12.48
C GLY A 80 1.03 1.81 -11.12
N THR A 81 -0.29 1.97 -11.08
CA THR A 81 -1.08 1.92 -9.83
C THR A 81 -1.47 0.48 -9.46
N ASN A 82 -0.57 -0.47 -9.60
CA ASN A 82 -0.83 -1.90 -9.44
C ASN A 82 -0.88 -2.38 -7.97
N GLY A 83 -0.64 -1.47 -7.01
CA GLY A 83 -0.60 -1.80 -5.58
C GLY A 83 0.68 -2.49 -5.11
N THR A 84 1.63 -2.69 -6.00
CA THR A 84 2.98 -3.16 -5.65
C THR A 84 3.85 -1.94 -5.33
N TRP A 85 4.17 -1.75 -4.07
CA TRP A 85 4.90 -0.57 -3.61
C TRP A 85 6.40 -0.68 -3.91
N VAL A 86 7.02 0.40 -4.39
CA VAL A 86 8.48 0.53 -4.46
C VAL A 86 8.99 1.43 -3.33
N TRP A 87 10.21 1.13 -2.85
CA TRP A 87 10.85 1.91 -1.80
C TRP A 87 11.14 3.35 -2.27
N PRO A 88 10.73 4.39 -1.51
CA PRO A 88 10.70 5.76 -2.01
C PRO A 88 12.08 6.41 -2.18
N VAL A 89 13.14 5.86 -1.60
CA VAL A 89 14.51 6.41 -1.70
C VAL A 89 15.46 5.29 -2.14
N PRO A 90 15.67 5.09 -3.45
CA PRO A 90 16.51 3.98 -3.96
C PRO A 90 17.96 4.04 -3.44
N ALA A 91 18.51 5.24 -3.26
CA ALA A 91 19.87 5.46 -2.76
C ALA A 91 19.94 5.66 -1.24
N TYR A 92 19.04 5.01 -0.47
CA TYR A 92 19.04 5.11 0.98
C TYR A 92 20.28 4.49 1.63
N LYS A 93 20.64 5.00 2.81
CA LYS A 93 21.81 4.54 3.59
C LYS A 93 21.42 3.81 4.88
N GLY A 94 20.14 3.72 5.16
CA GLY A 94 19.59 3.08 6.33
C GLY A 94 18.37 3.84 6.85
N ILE A 95 17.74 3.26 7.84
CA ILE A 95 16.54 3.79 8.50
C ILE A 95 16.96 4.28 9.88
N SER A 96 16.65 5.54 10.22
CA SER A 96 16.92 6.09 11.55
C SER A 96 15.77 5.86 12.51
N ARG A 97 14.54 5.80 12.02
CA ARG A 97 13.35 5.62 12.86
C ARG A 97 12.23 4.97 12.06
N TRP A 98 11.59 3.98 12.65
CA TRP A 98 10.34 3.42 12.16
C TRP A 98 9.13 4.09 12.82
N MET A 99 7.95 3.93 12.22
CA MET A 99 6.67 4.35 12.78
C MET A 99 6.46 3.77 14.18
N SER A 100 6.01 4.63 15.12
CA SER A 100 5.74 4.28 16.53
C SER A 100 4.62 5.17 17.08
N ALA A 101 4.26 5.03 18.34
CA ALA A 101 3.26 5.89 18.98
C ALA A 101 3.63 7.40 18.94
N SER A 102 4.94 7.73 18.94
CA SER A 102 5.46 9.10 18.90
C SER A 102 5.98 9.53 17.53
N HIS A 103 5.96 8.65 16.51
CA HIS A 103 6.52 8.93 15.18
C HIS A 103 5.61 8.41 14.06
N LYS A 104 5.16 9.30 13.20
CA LYS A 104 4.06 9.05 12.26
C LYS A 104 4.44 8.26 11.01
N GLY A 105 5.71 8.08 10.72
CA GLY A 105 6.19 7.43 9.50
C GLY A 105 7.51 6.69 9.68
N VAL A 106 8.27 6.59 8.61
CA VAL A 106 9.64 6.06 8.62
C VAL A 106 10.61 7.14 8.15
N ASP A 107 11.72 7.33 8.87
CA ASP A 107 12.78 8.26 8.52
C ASP A 107 13.90 7.53 7.77
N ILE A 108 13.99 7.79 6.48
CA ILE A 108 14.88 7.13 5.52
C ILE A 108 16.09 8.02 5.26
N ARG A 109 17.25 7.66 5.82
CA ARG A 109 18.50 8.42 5.65
C ARG A 109 19.08 8.25 4.24
N ALA A 110 19.45 9.36 3.63
CA ALA A 110 20.17 9.38 2.35
C ALA A 110 21.04 10.65 2.25
N ASN A 111 21.86 10.75 1.20
CA ASN A 111 22.59 11.97 0.92
C ASN A 111 21.63 13.11 0.56
N TYR A 112 22.02 14.34 0.88
CA TYR A 112 21.35 15.54 0.37
C TYR A 112 21.27 15.48 -1.16
N GLY A 113 20.09 15.78 -1.72
CA GLY A 113 19.84 15.74 -3.15
C GLY A 113 19.61 14.35 -3.76
N ALA A 114 19.65 13.27 -2.95
CA ALA A 114 19.25 11.94 -3.43
C ALA A 114 17.79 11.96 -3.88
N SER A 115 17.45 11.22 -4.95
CA SER A 115 16.10 11.19 -5.49
C SER A 115 15.11 10.56 -4.52
N ILE A 116 13.95 11.20 -4.37
CA ILE A 116 12.74 10.63 -3.78
C ILE A 116 11.80 10.30 -4.94
N ILE A 117 11.34 9.06 -5.02
CA ILE A 117 10.48 8.57 -6.10
C ILE A 117 9.08 8.25 -5.58
N ALA A 118 8.09 8.30 -6.45
CA ALA A 118 6.73 7.89 -6.15
C ALA A 118 6.68 6.38 -5.89
N SER A 119 6.23 5.96 -4.70
CA SER A 119 6.15 4.55 -4.32
C SER A 119 5.13 3.75 -5.12
N ASP A 120 4.13 4.41 -5.69
CA ASP A 120 3.16 3.87 -6.65
C ASP A 120 2.72 5.00 -7.58
N GLY A 121 2.08 4.69 -8.72
CA GLY A 121 1.48 5.68 -9.60
C GLY A 121 0.30 6.38 -8.93
N GLY A 122 0.00 7.61 -9.32
CA GLY A 122 -1.10 8.36 -8.71
C GLY A 122 -1.19 9.81 -9.14
N VAL A 123 -1.93 10.59 -8.38
CA VAL A 123 -2.08 12.03 -8.55
C VAL A 123 -1.52 12.76 -7.34
N VAL A 124 -0.66 13.73 -7.58
CA VAL A 124 -0.15 14.61 -6.54
C VAL A 124 -1.29 15.49 -6.02
N THR A 125 -1.71 15.27 -4.79
CA THR A 125 -2.74 16.09 -4.14
C THR A 125 -2.16 17.31 -3.46
N THR A 126 -0.92 17.22 -3.01
CA THR A 126 -0.20 18.32 -2.37
C THR A 126 1.27 18.30 -2.79
N ALA A 127 1.79 19.47 -3.16
CA ALA A 127 3.21 19.73 -3.33
C ALA A 127 3.47 21.16 -2.84
N GLY A 128 4.18 21.32 -1.71
CA GLY A 128 4.34 22.62 -1.08
C GLY A 128 5.15 22.58 0.20
N TRP A 129 4.93 23.58 1.06
CA TRP A 129 5.64 23.78 2.32
C TRP A 129 4.71 23.64 3.54
N HIS A 130 5.21 22.98 4.56
CA HIS A 130 4.59 22.92 5.88
C HIS A 130 5.63 23.12 6.97
N TYR A 131 5.31 23.83 8.04
CA TYR A 131 6.27 24.19 9.09
C TYR A 131 7.00 22.97 9.72
N SER A 132 6.30 21.85 9.85
CA SER A 132 6.88 20.61 10.38
C SER A 132 7.49 19.74 9.29
N TYR A 133 6.78 19.46 8.19
CA TYR A 133 7.25 18.59 7.10
C TYR A 133 8.27 19.26 6.17
N GLY A 134 8.45 20.60 6.22
CA GLY A 134 9.27 21.32 5.25
C GLY A 134 8.63 21.23 3.85
N ASN A 135 9.45 21.09 2.82
CA ASN A 135 8.98 20.76 1.48
C ASN A 135 8.45 19.32 1.47
N TYR A 136 7.21 19.14 1.03
CA TYR A 136 6.57 17.84 1.07
C TYR A 136 5.64 17.59 -0.13
N VAL A 137 5.42 16.31 -0.43
CA VAL A 137 4.52 15.84 -1.47
C VAL A 137 3.55 14.85 -0.84
N ILE A 138 2.27 14.91 -1.24
CA ILE A 138 1.29 13.85 -0.98
C ILE A 138 0.77 13.36 -2.33
N ILE A 139 0.70 12.04 -2.48
CA ILE A 139 0.18 11.38 -3.68
C ILE A 139 -1.03 10.53 -3.29
N ASN A 140 -2.15 10.70 -3.99
CA ASN A 140 -3.29 9.79 -3.97
C ASN A 140 -3.08 8.73 -5.07
N HIS A 141 -3.06 7.45 -4.65
CA HIS A 141 -2.85 6.31 -5.54
C HIS A 141 -4.16 5.61 -5.93
N GLY A 142 -5.30 6.15 -5.46
CA GLY A 142 -6.61 5.49 -5.58
C GLY A 142 -6.80 4.34 -4.59
N GLY A 143 -8.04 3.86 -4.46
CA GLY A 143 -8.38 2.79 -3.52
C GLY A 143 -8.17 3.13 -2.06
N GLY A 144 -8.31 4.39 -1.68
CA GLY A 144 -8.08 4.87 -0.33
C GLY A 144 -6.60 4.93 0.08
N ARG A 145 -5.66 4.71 -0.86
CA ARG A 145 -4.22 4.67 -0.60
C ARG A 145 -3.55 6.00 -0.88
N GLN A 146 -2.74 6.48 0.05
CA GLN A 146 -1.96 7.70 -0.10
C GLN A 146 -0.56 7.52 0.48
N THR A 147 0.40 8.32 -0.03
CA THR A 147 1.74 8.43 0.54
C THR A 147 2.14 9.89 0.73
N LEU A 148 2.95 10.16 1.76
CA LEU A 148 3.51 11.46 2.07
C LEU A 148 5.03 11.35 2.13
N TYR A 149 5.71 12.31 1.51
CA TYR A 149 7.18 12.43 1.43
C TYR A 149 7.57 13.81 1.92
N ALA A 150 8.37 13.89 2.99
CA ALA A 150 8.69 15.16 3.63
C ALA A 150 10.21 15.41 3.79
N HIS A 151 10.54 16.60 4.29
CA HIS A 151 11.87 17.14 4.51
C HIS A 151 12.71 17.30 3.24
N ALA A 152 12.05 17.36 2.07
CA ALA A 152 12.72 17.50 0.79
C ALA A 152 13.51 18.82 0.68
N SER A 153 14.65 18.79 -0.01
CA SER A 153 15.40 20.01 -0.38
C SER A 153 14.68 20.80 -1.44
N SER A 154 14.05 20.08 -2.41
CA SER A 154 13.26 20.67 -3.50
C SER A 154 12.24 19.66 -4.02
N LEU A 155 11.18 20.18 -4.64
CA LEU A 155 10.11 19.40 -5.26
C LEU A 155 10.30 19.38 -6.78
N ALA A 156 10.04 18.21 -7.41
CA ALA A 156 10.10 18.01 -8.85
C ALA A 156 8.72 17.93 -9.49
N VAL A 157 7.65 18.04 -8.69
CA VAL A 157 6.24 17.92 -9.11
C VAL A 157 5.40 19.02 -8.51
N ARG A 158 4.18 19.20 -9.02
CA ARG A 158 3.17 20.16 -8.53
C ARG A 158 1.84 19.45 -8.24
N ALA A 159 1.00 20.06 -7.41
CA ALA A 159 -0.35 19.57 -7.17
C ALA A 159 -1.16 19.46 -8.48
N GLY A 160 -1.98 18.41 -8.57
CA GLY A 160 -2.75 18.04 -9.76
C GLY A 160 -1.95 17.27 -10.82
N GLN A 161 -0.64 17.06 -10.65
CA GLN A 161 0.18 16.31 -11.59
C GLN A 161 -0.03 14.81 -11.42
N ALA A 162 -0.23 14.10 -12.53
CA ALA A 162 -0.13 12.64 -12.58
C ALA A 162 1.34 12.21 -12.51
N VAL A 163 1.62 11.16 -11.77
CA VAL A 163 2.95 10.56 -11.63
C VAL A 163 2.87 9.06 -11.80
N SER A 164 3.89 8.48 -12.42
CA SER A 164 4.04 7.03 -12.51
C SER A 164 4.84 6.49 -11.32
N GLN A 165 4.66 5.21 -10.99
CA GLN A 165 5.52 4.53 -10.03
C GLN A 165 7.00 4.67 -10.43
N GLY A 166 7.87 4.97 -9.47
CA GLY A 166 9.30 5.18 -9.72
C GLY A 166 9.67 6.56 -10.28
N GLN A 167 8.70 7.41 -10.62
CA GLN A 167 8.98 8.77 -11.06
C GLN A 167 9.60 9.61 -9.94
N VAL A 168 10.65 10.38 -10.25
CA VAL A 168 11.25 11.35 -9.31
C VAL A 168 10.23 12.45 -9.01
N ILE A 169 9.93 12.66 -7.71
CA ILE A 169 8.96 13.63 -7.22
C ILE A 169 9.57 14.73 -6.35
N ALA A 170 10.73 14.44 -5.73
CA ALA A 170 11.43 15.37 -4.86
C ALA A 170 12.89 14.91 -4.67
N TYR A 171 13.66 15.69 -3.93
CA TYR A 171 15.04 15.37 -3.57
C TYR A 171 15.23 15.46 -2.06
N VAL A 172 16.00 14.53 -1.48
CA VAL A 172 16.26 14.46 -0.04
C VAL A 172 16.90 15.73 0.47
N GLY A 173 16.44 16.21 1.61
CA GLY A 173 16.96 17.37 2.30
C GLY A 173 16.80 17.26 3.81
N SER A 174 16.71 18.40 4.47
CA SER A 174 16.52 18.54 5.91
C SER A 174 15.69 19.79 6.21
N THR A 175 14.64 20.03 5.44
CA THR A 175 13.76 21.19 5.60
C THR A 175 12.65 20.94 6.64
N GLY A 176 12.08 22.01 7.21
CA GLY A 176 11.08 21.90 8.28
C GLY A 176 11.69 21.45 9.61
N ASN A 177 10.97 20.63 10.38
CA ASN A 177 11.45 20.10 11.66
C ASN A 177 12.30 18.84 11.46
N SER A 178 13.53 19.01 11.02
CA SER A 178 14.47 17.93 10.71
C SER A 178 15.85 18.24 11.27
N THR A 179 16.55 17.21 11.74
CA THR A 179 17.91 17.32 12.33
C THR A 179 19.02 16.78 11.41
N GLY A 180 18.68 16.35 10.20
CA GLY A 180 19.65 15.82 9.24
C GLY A 180 19.00 15.29 7.97
N ASN A 181 19.79 14.99 6.95
CA ASN A 181 19.28 14.59 5.64
C ASN A 181 18.56 13.25 5.69
N HIS A 182 17.25 13.28 5.46
CA HIS A 182 16.40 12.09 5.36
C HIS A 182 15.11 12.42 4.58
N CYS A 183 14.41 11.40 4.13
CA CYS A 183 13.01 11.46 3.72
C CYS A 183 12.16 10.90 4.84
N HIS A 184 11.25 11.69 5.39
CA HIS A 184 10.18 11.18 6.23
C HIS A 184 9.05 10.69 5.34
N PHE A 185 8.71 9.41 5.44
CA PHE A 185 7.76 8.74 4.57
C PHE A 185 6.59 8.16 5.38
N GLU A 186 5.36 8.53 4.99
CA GLU A 186 4.13 8.02 5.59
C GLU A 186 3.30 7.30 4.54
N MET A 187 2.60 6.26 4.95
CA MET A 187 1.60 5.53 4.16
C MET A 187 0.24 5.58 4.82
N PHE A 188 -0.82 5.64 4.00
CA PHE A 188 -2.19 5.67 4.46
C PHE A 188 -3.04 4.69 3.67
N GLU A 189 -3.95 4.02 4.37
CA GLU A 189 -5.05 3.23 3.82
C GLU A 189 -6.37 3.71 4.43
N ASN A 190 -7.32 4.09 3.58
CA ASN A 190 -8.65 4.58 3.99
C ASN A 190 -8.57 5.71 5.05
N GLY A 191 -7.60 6.63 4.88
CA GLY A 191 -7.37 7.75 5.80
C GLY A 191 -6.62 7.39 7.08
N VAL A 192 -6.33 6.11 7.32
CA VAL A 192 -5.57 5.64 8.49
C VAL A 192 -4.10 5.49 8.14
N ARG A 193 -3.21 6.04 8.99
CA ARG A 193 -1.76 5.79 8.85
C ARG A 193 -1.43 4.35 9.15
N ILE A 194 -0.62 3.76 8.29
CA ILE A 194 -0.13 2.39 8.43
C ILE A 194 1.40 2.36 8.44
N SER A 195 1.97 1.35 9.08
CA SER A 195 3.41 1.16 9.08
C SER A 195 3.90 0.70 7.71
N ALA A 196 4.93 1.36 7.16
CA ALA A 196 5.58 0.93 5.94
C ALA A 196 6.17 -0.49 6.02
N LYS A 197 6.43 -1.01 7.24
CA LYS A 197 6.83 -2.41 7.45
C LYS A 197 5.83 -3.43 6.89
N LYS A 198 4.55 -3.06 6.77
CA LYS A 198 3.53 -3.92 6.16
C LYS A 198 3.93 -4.37 4.75
N TYR A 199 4.60 -3.49 4.00
CA TYR A 199 4.97 -3.74 2.60
C TYR A 199 6.48 -3.89 2.37
N PHE A 200 7.30 -3.46 3.33
CA PHE A 200 8.77 -3.42 3.22
C PHE A 200 9.44 -4.14 4.41
N ALA A 201 8.93 -5.32 4.77
CA ALA A 201 9.41 -6.06 5.95
C ALA A 201 10.87 -6.55 5.85
N GLY A 202 11.47 -6.56 4.67
CA GLY A 202 12.85 -6.99 4.43
C GLY A 202 13.89 -5.86 4.40
N MET A 203 13.50 -4.62 4.73
CA MET A 203 14.37 -3.43 4.68
C MET A 203 15.05 -3.14 6.02
#